data_d59b7da73425aedb2252199971829a52
#
_entry.id   d59b7da73425aedb2252199971829a52
#
_cell.length_a   1.000
_cell.length_b   1.000
_cell.length_c   1.000
_cell.angle_alpha   90.00
_cell.angle_beta   90.00
_cell.angle_gamma   90.00
#
_symmetry.space_group_name_H-M   'P 1'
#
loop_
_entity.id
_entity.type
_entity.pdbx_description
1 polymer ?
#
loop_
_entity_poly.entity_id
_entity_poly.type
_entity_poly.pdbx_seq_one_letter_code
_entity_poly.pdbx_strand_id
1 'polypeptide(L)'
;MRKKCLWFVGQRPKRVFLRWSLCIVLLVASGVLWAQESWLHADFRRESERIPEACGKFQFKTIPGCAYELFTDHPMHFAAGSLPPQNGFGLGLAFVAARNTPNWRTDFDLDGVGTTGGNWRLGSYLSLVHTPVRPIKVTHPKPGEKRKKPHLGVHPFTEINLYAQAISLNKLNFFGLGNDSSLTGSSVFGMTQTVVGVNAIKPVYEFPSISWMKLSLFGEANGRFVNIRGNHSQSVRSIEALYTNATAPGLTSQPATFQLAQGFRIDPVAKDRLEFDYRAGIQEFVASHYSFSRWTVDLNHTFHIWGYEKSAPVGVSGGGPDSCAPAGDKCSSITVNRSGFVGARILLSESMNSASKVPFYFQPTLGGQDINSQLSLGSYQDYRFRAPNLLLVQGYVEHSIWGPFGLKFMADGGRVAVNRGDIGFNHFRHSFAAGLTLRAGGFPMVSMMFAWGGPEGHHNIFNMNNSLLGGGARPLLD
;
A
#
# COMPACT_ATOMS: atom_id res chain seq x y z
N MET A 1 29.37 -35.68 -3.70
CA MET A 1 28.64 -35.07 -4.82
C MET A 1 28.97 -33.57 -4.96
N ARG A 2 30.23 -33.22 -5.15
CA ARG A 2 30.67 -31.83 -5.34
C ARG A 2 31.48 -31.77 -6.63
N LYS A 3 30.85 -31.51 -7.78
CA LYS A 3 31.48 -31.09 -9.05
C LYS A 3 30.42 -31.12 -10.17
N LYS A 4 29.58 -30.07 -10.32
CA LYS A 4 28.85 -29.78 -11.57
C LYS A 4 28.13 -28.39 -11.56
N CYS A 5 28.67 -27.39 -10.86
CA CYS A 5 28.12 -26.02 -10.95
C CYS A 5 29.02 -25.01 -11.68
N LEU A 6 29.94 -25.44 -12.46
CA LEU A 6 30.88 -24.57 -13.20
C LEU A 6 30.87 -24.92 -14.68
N TRP A 7 29.83 -24.54 -15.39
CA TRP A 7 29.83 -24.41 -16.87
C TRP A 7 28.53 -23.79 -17.35
N PHE A 8 28.45 -22.46 -17.41
CA PHE A 8 27.46 -21.78 -18.26
C PHE A 8 27.81 -20.29 -18.39
N VAL A 9 28.88 -20.03 -19.14
CA VAL A 9 29.09 -18.72 -19.78
C VAL A 9 28.52 -18.88 -21.20
N GLY A 10 27.40 -18.25 -21.49
CA GLY A 10 26.89 -18.20 -22.86
C GLY A 10 25.39 -18.34 -23.09
N GLN A 11 24.52 -18.16 -22.11
CA GLN A 11 23.08 -18.18 -22.37
C GLN A 11 22.40 -16.84 -21.98
N ARG A 12 21.40 -16.45 -22.84
CA ARG A 12 20.68 -15.20 -22.77
C ARG A 12 20.13 -14.91 -21.36
N PRO A 13 20.20 -13.67 -20.86
CA PRO A 13 19.98 -13.33 -19.46
C PRO A 13 18.62 -13.74 -18.87
N LYS A 14 17.60 -13.93 -19.70
CA LYS A 14 16.24 -14.31 -19.24
C LYS A 14 16.13 -15.72 -18.61
N ARG A 15 17.05 -16.66 -18.90
CA ARG A 15 16.99 -18.02 -18.33
C ARG A 15 17.86 -18.20 -17.08
N VAL A 16 18.77 -17.29 -16.83
CA VAL A 16 19.67 -17.35 -15.68
C VAL A 16 18.93 -16.92 -14.40
N PHE A 17 18.10 -15.87 -14.48
CA PHE A 17 17.36 -15.36 -13.33
C PHE A 17 16.37 -16.39 -12.75
N LEU A 18 15.65 -17.11 -13.60
CA LEU A 18 14.67 -18.11 -13.14
C LEU A 18 15.36 -19.30 -12.42
N ARG A 19 16.59 -19.63 -12.80
CA ARG A 19 17.35 -20.73 -12.18
C ARG A 19 17.96 -20.31 -10.84
N TRP A 20 18.38 -19.07 -10.68
CA TRP A 20 18.89 -18.56 -9.41
C TRP A 20 17.78 -18.42 -8.37
N SER A 21 16.60 -17.96 -8.76
CA SER A 21 15.43 -17.90 -7.87
C SER A 21 15.03 -19.30 -7.37
N LEU A 22 15.08 -20.32 -8.24
CA LEU A 22 14.78 -21.69 -7.86
C LEU A 22 15.84 -22.30 -6.93
N CYS A 23 17.12 -21.97 -7.11
CA CYS A 23 18.21 -22.42 -6.24
C CYS A 23 18.15 -21.77 -4.85
N ILE A 24 17.75 -20.50 -4.76
CA ILE A 24 17.58 -19.83 -3.46
C ILE A 24 16.39 -20.43 -2.69
N VAL A 25 15.28 -20.70 -3.37
CA VAL A 25 14.12 -21.37 -2.76
C VAL A 25 14.46 -22.79 -2.28
N LEU A 26 15.26 -23.54 -3.04
CA LEU A 26 15.71 -24.89 -2.67
C LEU A 26 16.75 -24.88 -1.54
N LEU A 27 17.60 -23.86 -1.44
CA LEU A 27 18.56 -23.72 -0.33
C LEU A 27 17.91 -23.33 0.99
N VAL A 28 16.83 -22.53 0.94
CA VAL A 28 16.02 -22.21 2.13
C VAL A 28 15.23 -23.46 2.59
N ALA A 29 14.76 -24.29 1.65
CA ALA A 29 14.02 -25.51 1.96
C ALA A 29 14.87 -26.64 2.57
N SER A 30 16.19 -26.68 2.33
CA SER A 30 17.07 -27.75 2.80
C SER A 30 17.63 -27.57 4.22
N GLY A 31 17.39 -26.40 4.86
CA GLY A 31 17.87 -26.11 6.23
C GLY A 31 16.97 -26.58 7.37
N VAL A 32 15.86 -27.28 7.10
CA VAL A 32 14.77 -27.48 8.07
C VAL A 32 14.62 -28.93 8.56
N LEU A 33 15.65 -29.75 8.49
CA LEU A 33 15.56 -31.15 8.96
C LEU A 33 16.32 -31.39 10.26
N TRP A 34 15.80 -30.93 11.39
CA TRP A 34 16.18 -31.48 12.73
C TRP A 34 14.98 -31.39 13.70
N ALA A 35 14.76 -32.48 14.35
CA ALA A 35 13.74 -33.07 15.23
C ALA A 35 13.11 -32.25 16.38
N GLN A 36 13.00 -30.94 16.30
CA GLN A 36 12.02 -30.15 17.07
C GLN A 36 10.96 -29.68 16.08
N GLU A 37 9.68 -29.85 16.45
CA GLU A 37 8.58 -29.30 15.65
C GLU A 37 8.92 -27.84 15.33
N SER A 38 9.18 -27.54 14.04
CA SER A 38 9.50 -26.18 13.66
C SER A 38 8.28 -25.30 13.96
N TRP A 39 8.51 -24.08 14.41
CA TRP A 39 7.44 -23.12 14.68
C TRP A 39 6.46 -23.00 13.49
N LEU A 40 6.95 -23.12 12.28
CA LEU A 40 6.16 -23.11 11.05
C LEU A 40 5.25 -24.34 10.96
N HIS A 41 5.74 -25.52 11.30
CA HIS A 41 4.92 -26.74 11.35
C HIS A 41 3.84 -26.66 12.42
N ALA A 42 4.14 -26.06 13.57
CA ALA A 42 3.17 -25.82 14.62
C ALA A 42 2.07 -24.82 14.17
N ASP A 43 2.42 -23.82 13.38
CA ASP A 43 1.47 -22.88 12.80
C ASP A 43 0.56 -23.55 11.77
N PHE A 44 1.11 -24.35 10.86
CA PHE A 44 0.33 -25.14 9.90
C PHE A 44 -0.62 -26.14 10.59
N ARG A 45 -0.17 -26.77 11.66
CA ARG A 45 -1.03 -27.67 12.42
C ARG A 45 -2.20 -26.91 13.05
N ARG A 46 -1.94 -25.75 13.69
CA ARG A 46 -3.00 -24.91 14.26
C ARG A 46 -4.02 -24.47 13.22
N GLU A 47 -3.56 -24.08 12.03
CA GLU A 47 -4.43 -23.72 10.92
C GLU A 47 -5.28 -24.90 10.44
N SER A 48 -4.67 -26.09 10.30
CA SER A 48 -5.39 -27.30 9.91
C SER A 48 -6.47 -27.72 10.90
N GLU A 49 -6.35 -27.35 12.16
CA GLU A 49 -7.35 -27.57 13.21
C GLU A 49 -8.46 -26.50 13.20
N ARG A 50 -8.14 -25.25 12.93
CA ARG A 50 -9.07 -24.11 12.92
C ARG A 50 -9.99 -24.07 11.69
N ILE A 51 -9.47 -24.37 10.51
CA ILE A 51 -10.27 -24.33 9.27
C ILE A 51 -11.49 -25.25 9.36
N PRO A 52 -11.40 -26.52 9.76
CA PRO A 52 -12.57 -27.37 9.95
C PRO A 52 -13.52 -26.88 11.04
N GLU A 53 -13.00 -26.27 12.12
CA GLU A 53 -13.82 -25.70 13.19
C GLU A 53 -14.65 -24.51 12.69
N ALA A 54 -14.04 -23.59 11.94
CA ALA A 54 -14.69 -22.40 11.42
C ALA A 54 -15.59 -22.69 10.22
N CYS A 55 -15.21 -23.64 9.34
CA CYS A 55 -15.87 -23.92 8.06
C CYS A 55 -16.65 -25.23 8.03
N GLY A 56 -16.51 -26.10 9.03
CA GLY A 56 -17.07 -27.46 9.02
C GLY A 56 -18.59 -27.55 9.11
N LYS A 57 -19.28 -26.51 9.54
CA LYS A 57 -20.75 -26.42 9.55
C LYS A 57 -21.18 -25.28 8.64
N PHE A 58 -21.55 -25.60 7.42
CA PHE A 58 -21.99 -24.62 6.43
C PHE A 58 -23.40 -24.09 6.80
N GLN A 59 -23.44 -23.07 7.64
CA GLN A 59 -24.64 -22.31 8.00
C GLN A 59 -24.41 -20.84 7.67
N PHE A 60 -25.47 -20.11 7.29
CA PHE A 60 -25.37 -18.67 6.99
C PHE A 60 -24.68 -17.85 8.08
N LYS A 61 -24.83 -18.26 9.33
CA LYS A 61 -24.20 -17.60 10.50
C LYS A 61 -22.68 -17.87 10.61
N THR A 62 -22.18 -18.96 10.04
CA THR A 62 -20.75 -19.33 10.09
C THR A 62 -19.97 -18.85 8.88
N ILE A 63 -20.64 -18.43 7.79
CA ILE A 63 -19.99 -17.93 6.56
C ILE A 63 -19.01 -16.78 6.87
N PRO A 64 -19.36 -15.72 7.63
CA PRO A 64 -18.41 -14.64 7.91
C PRO A 64 -17.17 -15.10 8.67
N GLY A 65 -17.31 -16.02 9.62
CA GLY A 65 -16.19 -16.58 10.38
C GLY A 65 -15.27 -17.44 9.51
N CYS A 66 -15.86 -18.31 8.69
CA CYS A 66 -15.11 -19.12 7.74
C CYS A 66 -14.39 -18.25 6.69
N ALA A 67 -15.05 -17.23 6.15
CA ALA A 67 -14.42 -16.30 5.24
C ALA A 67 -13.28 -15.53 5.91
N TYR A 68 -13.48 -15.09 7.14
CA TYR A 68 -12.42 -14.42 7.89
C TYR A 68 -11.20 -15.34 8.05
N GLU A 69 -11.37 -16.59 8.49
CA GLU A 69 -10.28 -17.55 8.66
C GLU A 69 -9.54 -17.83 7.34
N LEU A 70 -10.28 -18.01 6.24
CA LEU A 70 -9.69 -18.30 4.93
C LEU A 70 -8.92 -17.11 4.31
N PHE A 71 -9.25 -15.86 4.65
CA PHE A 71 -8.68 -14.68 4.04
C PHE A 71 -7.71 -13.90 4.93
N THR A 72 -7.62 -14.20 6.22
CA THR A 72 -6.86 -13.36 7.15
C THR A 72 -5.90 -14.10 8.07
N ASP A 73 -5.99 -15.43 8.15
CA ASP A 73 -5.18 -16.21 9.09
C ASP A 73 -3.87 -16.73 8.46
N HIS A 74 -2.98 -17.20 9.29
CA HIS A 74 -1.63 -17.66 9.00
C HIS A 74 -1.55 -19.19 9.08
N PRO A 75 -0.60 -19.84 8.40
CA PRO A 75 0.43 -19.32 7.48
C PRO A 75 -0.02 -19.17 6.02
N MET A 76 -1.07 -19.88 5.57
CA MET A 76 -1.58 -19.79 4.20
C MET A 76 -3.03 -19.32 4.19
N HIS A 77 -3.33 -18.36 3.33
CA HIS A 77 -4.68 -17.86 3.16
C HIS A 77 -4.94 -17.43 1.71
N PHE A 78 -6.22 -17.26 1.37
CA PHE A 78 -6.59 -16.69 0.09
C PHE A 78 -6.26 -15.20 0.06
N ALA A 79 -5.56 -14.79 -0.99
CA ALA A 79 -5.34 -13.39 -1.28
C ALA A 79 -6.41 -12.90 -2.25
N ALA A 80 -7.00 -11.76 -1.95
CA ALA A 80 -7.96 -11.11 -2.83
C ALA A 80 -7.72 -9.61 -2.84
N GLY A 81 -7.96 -8.96 -3.97
CA GLY A 81 -7.82 -7.51 -4.05
C GLY A 81 -7.88 -6.98 -5.47
N SER A 82 -8.16 -5.68 -5.58
CA SER A 82 -8.12 -5.00 -6.86
C SER A 82 -6.67 -4.85 -7.32
N LEU A 83 -6.37 -5.20 -8.55
CA LEU A 83 -5.18 -4.72 -9.23
C LEU A 83 -5.36 -3.23 -9.58
N PRO A 84 -4.30 -2.53 -10.02
CA PRO A 84 -4.43 -1.15 -10.48
C PRO A 84 -5.63 -0.96 -11.40
N PRO A 85 -6.25 0.23 -11.42
CA PRO A 85 -7.50 0.49 -12.13
C PRO A 85 -7.54 -0.09 -13.54
N GLN A 86 -8.71 -0.57 -13.95
CA GLN A 86 -9.01 -1.22 -15.24
C GLN A 86 -8.43 -2.62 -15.45
N ASN A 87 -7.68 -3.15 -14.49
CA ASN A 87 -7.06 -4.48 -14.58
C ASN A 87 -7.78 -5.54 -13.73
N GLY A 88 -8.89 -5.16 -13.11
CA GLY A 88 -9.84 -6.07 -12.48
C GLY A 88 -9.50 -6.47 -11.04
N PHE A 89 -10.36 -7.34 -10.52
CA PHE A 89 -10.22 -7.93 -9.20
C PHE A 89 -9.42 -9.24 -9.28
N GLY A 90 -8.37 -9.34 -8.50
CA GLY A 90 -7.50 -10.50 -8.46
C GLY A 90 -7.82 -11.42 -7.29
N LEU A 91 -7.71 -12.71 -7.54
CA LEU A 91 -7.74 -13.77 -6.55
C LEU A 91 -6.45 -14.56 -6.60
N GLY A 92 -6.04 -15.12 -5.49
CA GLY A 92 -4.81 -15.88 -5.39
C GLY A 92 -4.56 -16.44 -4.00
N LEU A 93 -3.29 -16.63 -3.70
CA LEU A 93 -2.83 -17.17 -2.43
C LEU A 93 -1.79 -16.26 -1.81
N ALA A 94 -1.75 -16.25 -0.49
CA ALA A 94 -0.70 -15.64 0.29
C ALA A 94 -0.17 -16.62 1.33
N PHE A 95 1.11 -16.45 1.65
CA PHE A 95 1.78 -17.11 2.75
C PHE A 95 2.37 -16.05 3.65
N VAL A 96 2.08 -16.12 4.94
CA VAL A 96 2.59 -15.18 5.94
C VAL A 96 3.24 -15.94 7.07
N ALA A 97 4.42 -15.49 7.48
CA ALA A 97 5.15 -16.06 8.58
C ALA A 97 5.71 -14.94 9.46
N ALA A 98 5.38 -14.96 10.74
CA ALA A 98 5.82 -13.96 11.69
C ALA A 98 6.68 -14.59 12.79
N ARG A 99 7.78 -13.93 13.16
CA ARG A 99 8.63 -14.33 14.26
C ARG A 99 8.96 -13.16 15.15
N ASN A 100 8.72 -13.31 16.43
CA ASN A 100 9.07 -12.32 17.44
C ASN A 100 10.29 -12.78 18.24
N THR A 101 11.25 -11.89 18.38
CA THR A 101 12.36 -11.98 19.32
C THR A 101 12.24 -10.85 20.35
N PRO A 102 13.01 -10.82 21.44
CA PRO A 102 12.92 -9.73 22.40
C PRO A 102 13.11 -8.31 21.83
N ASN A 103 13.87 -8.17 20.74
CA ASN A 103 14.22 -6.88 20.16
C ASN A 103 13.74 -6.70 18.72
N TRP A 104 13.29 -7.76 18.05
CA TRP A 104 12.89 -7.70 16.66
C TRP A 104 11.64 -8.50 16.40
N ARG A 105 10.72 -7.90 15.65
CA ARG A 105 9.66 -8.60 14.97
C ARG A 105 10.05 -8.75 13.50
N THR A 106 9.94 -9.96 13.00
CA THR A 106 10.20 -10.31 11.61
C THR A 106 8.91 -10.83 11.00
N ASP A 107 8.44 -10.20 9.96
CA ASP A 107 7.26 -10.62 9.19
C ASP A 107 7.71 -10.92 7.75
N PHE A 108 7.41 -12.10 7.28
CA PHE A 108 7.68 -12.53 5.90
C PHE A 108 6.36 -12.82 5.21
N ASP A 109 6.14 -12.16 4.07
CA ASP A 109 4.94 -12.31 3.26
C ASP A 109 5.31 -12.72 1.84
N LEU A 110 4.58 -13.65 1.29
CA LEU A 110 4.63 -14.05 -0.11
C LEU A 110 3.21 -14.05 -0.66
N ASP A 111 2.94 -13.27 -1.69
CA ASP A 111 1.62 -13.22 -2.29
C ASP A 111 1.65 -13.40 -3.82
N GLY A 112 0.58 -13.98 -4.34
CA GLY A 112 0.35 -14.09 -5.78
C GLY A 112 -1.12 -13.96 -6.08
N VAL A 113 -1.49 -12.99 -6.91
CA VAL A 113 -2.88 -12.78 -7.35
C VAL A 113 -2.95 -12.66 -8.86
N GLY A 114 -4.02 -13.19 -9.45
CA GLY A 114 -4.29 -13.12 -10.87
C GLY A 114 -5.75 -12.77 -11.13
N THR A 115 -6.02 -12.18 -12.30
CA THR A 115 -7.37 -11.83 -12.77
C THR A 115 -7.74 -12.64 -14.00
N THR A 116 -9.02 -12.75 -14.28
CA THR A 116 -9.54 -13.39 -15.50
C THR A 116 -9.08 -12.66 -16.78
N GLY A 117 -8.72 -11.38 -16.67
CA GLY A 117 -8.18 -10.59 -17.78
C GLY A 117 -6.66 -10.83 -18.04
N GLY A 118 -6.04 -11.82 -17.39
CA GLY A 118 -4.62 -12.14 -17.57
C GLY A 118 -3.67 -11.14 -16.88
N ASN A 119 -4.18 -10.29 -16.00
CA ASN A 119 -3.36 -9.43 -15.17
C ASN A 119 -2.93 -10.21 -13.92
N TRP A 120 -1.72 -9.93 -13.41
CA TRP A 120 -1.23 -10.62 -12.24
C TRP A 120 -0.22 -9.78 -11.45
N ARG A 121 -0.05 -10.12 -10.19
CA ARG A 121 0.98 -9.61 -9.30
C ARG A 121 1.54 -10.76 -8.47
N LEU A 122 2.85 -10.78 -8.31
CA LEU A 122 3.60 -11.66 -7.41
C LEU A 122 4.48 -10.79 -6.53
N GLY A 123 4.54 -11.09 -5.26
CA GLY A 123 5.35 -10.33 -4.31
C GLY A 123 5.97 -11.20 -3.22
N SER A 124 7.16 -10.80 -2.77
CA SER A 124 7.84 -11.35 -1.60
C SER A 124 8.36 -10.18 -0.77
N TYR A 125 8.00 -10.15 0.50
CA TYR A 125 8.27 -9.03 1.40
C TYR A 125 8.80 -9.55 2.73
N LEU A 126 9.89 -8.97 3.21
CA LEU A 126 10.45 -9.24 4.52
C LEU A 126 10.51 -7.93 5.30
N SER A 127 9.74 -7.83 6.37
CA SER A 127 9.72 -6.67 7.26
C SER A 127 10.44 -7.01 8.57
N LEU A 128 11.37 -6.18 8.95
CA LEU A 128 12.14 -6.25 10.18
C LEU A 128 11.83 -5.00 11.00
N VAL A 129 11.06 -5.16 12.08
CA VAL A 129 10.68 -4.07 12.98
C VAL A 129 11.46 -4.20 14.29
N HIS A 130 12.23 -3.18 14.63
CA HIS A 130 12.98 -3.14 15.87
C HIS A 130 12.07 -2.72 17.03
N THR A 131 11.75 -3.67 17.90
CA THR A 131 10.85 -3.51 19.06
C THR A 131 11.63 -3.71 20.37
N PRO A 132 12.50 -2.80 20.78
CA PRO A 132 13.30 -2.98 21.98
C PRO A 132 12.41 -3.09 23.20
N VAL A 133 12.67 -4.09 24.05
CA VAL A 133 12.02 -4.24 25.36
C VAL A 133 12.41 -3.04 26.21
N ARG A 134 11.48 -2.10 26.40
CA ARG A 134 11.67 -1.02 27.36
C ARG A 134 11.20 -1.49 28.72
N PRO A 135 12.04 -1.41 29.78
CA PRO A 135 11.58 -1.70 31.11
C PRO A 135 10.45 -0.74 31.46
N ILE A 136 9.27 -1.30 31.76
CA ILE A 136 8.13 -0.53 32.24
C ILE A 136 8.55 0.03 33.61
N LYS A 137 8.84 1.33 33.69
CA LYS A 137 8.97 2.00 34.99
C LYS A 137 7.58 2.04 35.62
N VAL A 138 7.29 1.08 36.47
CA VAL A 138 6.09 1.10 37.29
C VAL A 138 6.28 2.22 38.32
N THR A 139 5.83 3.42 37.98
CA THR A 139 5.68 4.50 38.95
C THR A 139 4.42 4.25 39.73
N HIS A 140 4.56 3.82 40.97
CA HIS A 140 3.43 3.75 41.89
C HIS A 140 2.92 5.20 42.10
N PRO A 141 1.65 5.50 41.78
CA PRO A 141 1.10 6.82 42.04
C PRO A 141 1.15 7.10 43.55
N LYS A 142 1.57 8.29 43.93
CA LYS A 142 1.50 8.74 45.33
C LYS A 142 0.04 8.72 45.80
N PRO A 143 -0.21 8.43 47.11
CA PRO A 143 -1.55 8.48 47.66
C PRO A 143 -2.22 9.85 47.35
N GLY A 144 -3.37 9.86 46.69
CA GLY A 144 -4.07 11.07 46.28
C GLY A 144 -3.79 11.58 44.85
N GLU A 145 -2.84 10.99 44.13
CA GLU A 145 -2.56 11.38 42.74
C GLU A 145 -3.52 10.60 41.79
N LYS A 146 -4.33 11.34 41.01
CA LYS A 146 -5.19 10.72 39.99
C LYS A 146 -4.32 9.98 38.97
N ARG A 147 -4.54 8.68 38.80
CA ARG A 147 -3.87 7.88 37.74
C ARG A 147 -4.02 8.59 36.40
N LYS A 148 -2.93 9.11 35.88
CA LYS A 148 -2.87 9.57 34.48
C LYS A 148 -3.11 8.33 33.62
N LYS A 149 -4.14 8.35 32.77
CA LYS A 149 -4.34 7.29 31.78
C LYS A 149 -3.04 7.14 30.98
N PRO A 150 -2.52 5.94 30.80
CA PRO A 150 -1.34 5.74 29.96
C PRO A 150 -1.69 6.23 28.55
N HIS A 151 -0.93 7.20 28.06
CA HIS A 151 -1.01 7.58 26.66
C HIS A 151 -0.41 6.43 25.85
N LEU A 152 -1.24 5.65 25.19
CA LEU A 152 -0.84 4.74 24.12
C LEU A 152 -0.47 5.59 22.90
N GLY A 153 0.71 6.20 22.97
CA GLY A 153 1.30 6.81 21.78
C GLY A 153 1.79 5.69 20.86
N VAL A 154 1.36 5.68 19.61
CA VAL A 154 2.02 4.88 18.58
C VAL A 154 3.43 5.47 18.41
N HIS A 155 4.43 4.75 18.87
CA HIS A 155 5.82 5.15 18.68
C HIS A 155 6.27 4.59 17.33
N PRO A 156 6.80 5.43 16.42
CA PRO A 156 7.44 4.91 15.24
C PRO A 156 8.64 4.04 15.66
N PHE A 157 8.75 2.88 15.03
CA PHE A 157 9.86 1.97 15.24
C PHE A 157 10.84 2.07 14.08
N THR A 158 12.07 1.64 14.32
CA THR A 158 12.98 1.39 13.20
C THR A 158 12.45 0.18 12.43
N GLU A 159 12.22 0.36 11.16
CA GLU A 159 11.71 -0.67 10.26
C GLU A 159 12.62 -0.77 9.03
N ILE A 160 12.90 -1.99 8.61
CA ILE A 160 13.66 -2.30 7.40
C ILE A 160 12.82 -3.30 6.60
N ASN A 161 12.52 -2.96 5.36
CA ASN A 161 11.76 -3.81 4.46
C ASN A 161 12.62 -4.19 3.26
N LEU A 162 12.73 -5.49 3.00
CA LEU A 162 13.27 -6.02 1.75
C LEU A 162 12.11 -6.55 0.93
N TYR A 163 12.10 -6.25 -0.35
CA TYR A 163 10.99 -6.63 -1.21
C TYR A 163 11.42 -6.97 -2.62
N ALA A 164 10.66 -7.87 -3.21
CA ALA A 164 10.69 -8.16 -4.64
C ALA A 164 9.25 -8.29 -5.12
N GLN A 165 8.84 -7.47 -6.08
CA GLN A 165 7.49 -7.48 -6.64
C GLN A 165 7.54 -7.46 -8.15
N ALA A 166 6.73 -8.30 -8.77
CA ALA A 166 6.48 -8.27 -10.21
C ALA A 166 4.98 -8.13 -10.46
N ILE A 167 4.62 -7.24 -11.39
CA ILE A 167 3.24 -6.99 -11.79
C ILE A 167 3.13 -6.94 -13.31
N SER A 168 2.05 -7.47 -13.85
CA SER A 168 1.71 -7.38 -15.28
C SER A 168 0.29 -6.86 -15.43
N LEU A 169 0.17 -5.73 -16.08
CA LEU A 169 -1.07 -5.00 -16.33
C LEU A 169 -1.30 -4.92 -17.83
N ASN A 170 -2.47 -5.31 -18.29
CA ASN A 170 -2.78 -5.32 -19.71
C ASN A 170 -3.42 -4.02 -20.19
N LYS A 171 -3.99 -3.23 -19.27
CA LYS A 171 -4.73 -2.02 -19.64
C LYS A 171 -4.41 -0.88 -18.70
N LEU A 172 -3.74 0.12 -19.22
CA LEU A 172 -3.48 1.41 -18.58
C LEU A 172 -3.79 2.52 -19.58
N ASN A 173 -4.55 3.52 -19.16
CA ASN A 173 -4.89 4.64 -20.03
C ASN A 173 -3.73 5.64 -20.16
N PHE A 174 -3.64 6.25 -21.34
CA PHE A 174 -2.77 7.38 -21.63
C PHE A 174 -3.48 8.37 -22.52
N PHE A 175 -3.49 9.65 -22.15
CA PHE A 175 -4.19 10.73 -22.85
C PHE A 175 -3.24 11.80 -23.38
N GLY A 176 -1.93 11.55 -23.34
CA GLY A 176 -0.88 12.53 -23.58
C GLY A 176 -0.39 13.18 -22.28
N LEU A 177 0.53 14.12 -22.42
CA LEU A 177 1.15 14.83 -21.30
C LEU A 177 0.47 16.18 -21.06
N GLY A 178 0.39 16.59 -19.80
CA GLY A 178 -0.07 17.89 -19.35
C GLY A 178 -1.53 17.92 -18.89
N ASN A 179 -1.90 19.06 -18.33
CA ASN A 179 -3.22 19.30 -17.74
C ASN A 179 -4.33 19.47 -18.78
N ASP A 180 -3.96 19.83 -20.02
CA ASP A 180 -4.88 20.11 -21.14
C ASP A 180 -4.89 18.99 -22.19
N SER A 181 -4.41 17.80 -21.81
CA SER A 181 -4.49 16.60 -22.64
C SER A 181 -5.96 16.31 -23.03
N SER A 182 -6.19 15.91 -24.29
CA SER A 182 -7.55 15.72 -24.83
C SER A 182 -8.05 14.29 -24.65
N LEU A 183 -9.35 14.13 -24.44
CA LEU A 183 -10.01 12.82 -24.48
C LEU A 183 -9.90 12.12 -25.85
N THR A 184 -9.81 12.90 -26.92
CA THR A 184 -9.59 12.34 -28.27
C THR A 184 -8.22 11.69 -28.44
N GLY A 185 -7.26 12.06 -27.57
CA GLY A 185 -5.94 11.42 -27.44
C GLY A 185 -5.95 10.13 -26.63
N SER A 186 -7.11 9.62 -26.25
CA SER A 186 -7.21 8.39 -25.46
C SER A 186 -6.56 7.21 -26.18
N SER A 187 -5.66 6.55 -25.47
CA SER A 187 -4.98 5.34 -25.88
C SER A 187 -4.76 4.42 -24.69
N VAL A 188 -4.41 3.18 -24.96
CA VAL A 188 -4.12 2.16 -23.92
C VAL A 188 -2.77 1.51 -24.17
N PHE A 189 -2.15 1.07 -23.10
CA PHE A 189 -0.93 0.26 -23.14
C PHE A 189 -0.95 -0.80 -22.05
N GLY A 190 -0.15 -1.83 -22.22
CA GLY A 190 0.16 -2.81 -21.17
C GLY A 190 1.53 -2.51 -20.57
N MET A 191 1.71 -2.91 -19.31
CA MET A 191 2.98 -2.72 -18.60
C MET A 191 3.30 -3.97 -17.77
N THR A 192 4.55 -4.39 -17.83
CA THR A 192 5.12 -5.29 -16.82
C THR A 192 6.18 -4.55 -16.07
N GLN A 193 6.13 -4.58 -14.73
CA GLN A 193 7.14 -3.96 -13.88
C GLN A 193 7.62 -4.95 -12.85
N THR A 194 8.95 -5.06 -12.71
CA THR A 194 9.58 -5.77 -11.59
C THR A 194 10.37 -4.77 -10.78
N VAL A 195 10.16 -4.78 -9.47
CA VAL A 195 10.87 -3.93 -8.50
C VAL A 195 11.53 -4.83 -7.47
N VAL A 196 12.81 -4.63 -7.21
CA VAL A 196 13.55 -5.35 -6.17
C VAL A 196 14.35 -4.33 -5.38
N GLY A 197 14.19 -4.34 -4.05
CA GLY A 197 14.86 -3.31 -3.26
C GLY A 197 14.73 -3.47 -1.77
N VAL A 198 15.17 -2.42 -1.11
CA VAL A 198 15.13 -2.25 0.34
C VAL A 198 14.70 -0.84 0.67
N ASN A 199 13.84 -0.69 1.66
CA ASN A 199 13.59 0.60 2.30
C ASN A 199 13.78 0.48 3.81
N ALA A 200 14.09 1.60 4.43
CA ALA A 200 14.24 1.69 5.87
C ALA A 200 13.70 3.02 6.39
N ILE A 201 13.08 2.98 7.55
CA ILE A 201 12.69 4.18 8.29
C ILE A 201 13.25 4.07 9.71
N LYS A 202 13.81 5.16 10.22
CA LYS A 202 14.38 5.22 11.57
C LYS A 202 13.99 6.52 12.27
N PRO A 203 13.30 6.45 13.42
CA PRO A 203 13.12 7.60 14.29
C PRO A 203 14.46 8.10 14.80
N VAL A 204 14.75 9.38 14.60
CA VAL A 204 16.05 9.97 14.96
C VAL A 204 15.96 11.06 16.01
N TYR A 205 14.81 11.74 16.10
CA TYR A 205 14.68 12.87 17.00
C TYR A 205 13.26 12.97 17.59
N GLU A 206 13.18 13.23 18.89
CA GLU A 206 11.95 13.56 19.61
C GLU A 206 12.03 15.04 20.01
N PHE A 207 11.00 15.82 19.66
CA PHE A 207 10.99 17.26 19.99
C PHE A 207 10.73 17.47 21.47
N PRO A 208 11.68 18.07 22.25
CA PRO A 208 11.55 18.18 23.71
C PRO A 208 10.31 18.95 24.17
N SER A 209 9.96 20.02 23.45
CA SER A 209 8.78 20.87 23.74
C SER A 209 7.47 20.25 23.27
N ILE A 210 7.54 19.26 22.39
CA ILE A 210 6.41 18.59 21.76
C ILE A 210 6.71 17.10 21.76
N SER A 211 6.72 16.50 22.96
CA SER A 211 7.18 15.11 23.20
C SER A 211 6.42 14.04 22.39
N TRP A 212 5.31 14.42 21.77
CA TRP A 212 4.53 13.58 20.90
C TRP A 212 4.94 13.69 19.41
N MET A 213 5.78 14.66 19.02
CA MET A 213 6.27 14.82 17.66
C MET A 213 7.63 14.16 17.50
N LYS A 214 7.75 13.28 16.51
CA LYS A 214 9.00 12.57 16.20
C LYS A 214 9.39 12.79 14.75
N LEU A 215 10.67 12.99 14.55
CA LEU A 215 11.29 13.04 13.23
C LEU A 215 11.89 11.67 12.93
N SER A 216 11.50 11.10 11.79
CA SER A 216 12.09 9.88 11.25
C SER A 216 12.80 10.19 9.94
N LEU A 217 13.95 9.56 9.74
CA LEU A 217 14.60 9.51 8.43
C LEU A 217 14.15 8.25 7.70
N PHE A 218 13.94 8.38 6.41
CA PHE A 218 13.72 7.22 5.55
C PHE A 218 14.69 7.20 4.38
N GLY A 219 14.97 6.01 3.91
CA GLY A 219 15.77 5.77 2.71
C GLY A 219 15.25 4.55 1.96
N GLU A 220 15.41 4.57 0.66
CA GLU A 220 15.04 3.46 -0.23
C GLU A 220 16.07 3.32 -1.33
N ALA A 221 16.39 2.08 -1.69
CA ALA A 221 17.20 1.74 -2.84
C ALA A 221 16.56 0.55 -3.58
N ASN A 222 16.27 0.71 -4.86
CA ASN A 222 15.67 -0.36 -5.64
C ASN A 222 16.11 -0.35 -7.11
N GLY A 223 16.00 -1.54 -7.72
CA GLY A 223 16.10 -1.73 -9.16
C GLY A 223 14.70 -1.89 -9.74
N ARG A 224 14.40 -1.17 -10.81
CA ARG A 224 13.13 -1.20 -11.54
C ARG A 224 13.35 -1.64 -12.98
N PHE A 225 12.59 -2.63 -13.38
CA PHE A 225 12.59 -3.18 -14.72
C PHE A 225 11.20 -3.06 -15.29
N VAL A 226 11.02 -2.11 -16.20
CA VAL A 226 9.74 -1.82 -16.84
C VAL A 226 9.78 -2.34 -18.27
N ASN A 227 8.66 -2.87 -18.75
CA ASN A 227 8.45 -3.22 -20.14
C ASN A 227 7.06 -2.76 -20.56
N ILE A 228 7.01 -1.85 -21.51
CA ILE A 228 5.78 -1.31 -22.09
C ILE A 228 5.40 -2.14 -23.30
N ARG A 229 4.13 -2.47 -23.40
CA ARG A 229 3.56 -3.25 -24.49
C ARG A 229 2.42 -2.49 -25.14
N GLY A 230 2.27 -2.59 -26.44
CA GLY A 230 1.05 -2.18 -27.11
C GLY A 230 -0.15 -3.01 -26.61
N ASN A 231 -1.31 -2.40 -26.61
CA ASN A 231 -2.57 -3.09 -26.37
C ASN A 231 -3.43 -3.00 -27.64
N HIS A 232 -3.55 -4.10 -28.34
CA HIS A 232 -4.28 -4.18 -29.60
C HIS A 232 -5.75 -4.59 -29.39
N SER A 233 -6.37 -4.12 -28.30
CA SER A 233 -7.82 -4.25 -28.09
C SER A 233 -8.57 -3.52 -29.19
N GLN A 234 -9.59 -4.14 -29.78
CA GLN A 234 -10.35 -3.56 -30.91
C GLN A 234 -11.13 -2.30 -30.55
N SER A 235 -11.35 -2.03 -29.27
CA SER A 235 -12.20 -0.91 -28.80
C SER A 235 -11.45 0.40 -28.54
N VAL A 236 -10.14 0.36 -28.28
CA VAL A 236 -9.33 1.55 -27.95
C VAL A 236 -7.98 1.46 -28.67
N ARG A 237 -7.49 2.59 -29.17
CA ARG A 237 -6.21 2.65 -29.87
C ARG A 237 -5.04 2.34 -28.94
N SER A 238 -4.09 1.58 -29.42
CA SER A 238 -2.83 1.35 -28.71
C SER A 238 -1.96 2.61 -28.68
N ILE A 239 -1.17 2.79 -27.62
CA ILE A 239 -0.39 4.00 -27.39
C ILE A 239 0.57 4.33 -28.55
N GLU A 240 1.20 3.34 -29.14
CA GLU A 240 2.12 3.50 -30.26
C GLU A 240 1.46 3.96 -31.56
N ALA A 241 0.13 3.86 -31.67
CA ALA A 241 -0.62 4.35 -32.82
C ALA A 241 -0.84 5.86 -32.78
N LEU A 242 -0.74 6.50 -31.61
CA LEU A 242 -1.02 7.92 -31.41
C LEU A 242 0.19 8.71 -30.94
N TYR A 243 1.14 8.06 -30.28
CA TYR A 243 2.24 8.71 -29.59
C TYR A 243 3.59 8.17 -30.04
N THR A 244 4.57 9.04 -29.97
CA THR A 244 5.97 8.75 -30.28
C THR A 244 6.82 8.92 -29.02
N ASN A 245 8.10 8.55 -29.07
CA ASN A 245 9.00 8.78 -27.95
C ASN A 245 9.19 10.27 -27.60
N ALA A 246 8.90 11.19 -28.51
CA ALA A 246 8.92 12.63 -28.24
C ALA A 246 7.71 13.08 -27.41
N THR A 247 6.55 12.49 -27.62
CA THR A 247 5.29 12.84 -26.94
C THR A 247 4.97 11.91 -25.74
N ALA A 248 5.63 10.76 -25.67
CA ALA A 248 5.60 9.83 -24.55
C ALA A 248 7.03 9.30 -24.29
N PRO A 249 7.89 10.07 -23.60
CA PRO A 249 9.29 9.69 -23.37
C PRO A 249 9.40 8.30 -22.72
N GLY A 250 10.25 7.44 -23.24
CA GLY A 250 10.41 6.07 -22.78
C GLY A 250 9.47 5.05 -23.43
N LEU A 251 8.64 5.44 -24.42
CA LEU A 251 7.73 4.54 -25.10
C LEU A 251 8.47 3.43 -25.86
N THR A 252 9.53 3.79 -26.56
CA THR A 252 10.29 2.85 -27.42
C THR A 252 11.47 2.15 -26.71
N SER A 253 11.87 2.65 -25.55
CA SER A 253 13.01 2.11 -24.79
C SER A 253 12.80 2.25 -23.29
N GLN A 254 12.84 1.15 -22.58
CA GLN A 254 12.69 1.09 -21.13
C GLN A 254 13.97 0.50 -20.50
N PRO A 255 15.00 1.31 -20.28
CA PRO A 255 16.22 0.83 -19.63
C PRO A 255 15.96 0.43 -18.19
N ALA A 256 16.71 -0.54 -17.69
CA ALA A 256 16.73 -0.83 -16.26
C ALA A 256 17.09 0.44 -15.49
N THR A 257 16.34 0.74 -14.48
CA THR A 257 16.47 1.96 -13.69
C THR A 257 16.82 1.60 -12.25
N PHE A 258 17.82 2.26 -11.71
CA PHE A 258 18.13 2.22 -10.30
C PHE A 258 17.56 3.46 -9.63
N GLN A 259 16.78 3.27 -8.56
CA GLN A 259 16.18 4.37 -7.79
C GLN A 259 16.81 4.43 -6.41
N LEU A 260 17.19 5.65 -6.02
CA LEU A 260 17.55 6.02 -4.66
C LEU A 260 16.54 7.04 -4.16
N ALA A 261 16.00 6.83 -2.96
CA ALA A 261 15.15 7.80 -2.30
C ALA A 261 15.64 8.05 -0.88
N GLN A 262 15.55 9.29 -0.44
CA GLN A 262 15.87 9.69 0.92
C GLN A 262 15.00 10.86 1.35
N GLY A 263 14.72 10.95 2.62
CA GLY A 263 13.92 12.04 3.14
C GLY A 263 13.64 11.91 4.62
N PHE A 264 12.69 12.71 5.05
CA PHE A 264 12.23 12.71 6.42
C PHE A 264 10.72 12.62 6.50
N ARG A 265 10.26 12.08 7.62
CA ARG A 265 8.86 11.93 7.98
C ARG A 265 8.65 12.49 9.37
N ILE A 266 7.61 13.26 9.55
CA ILE A 266 7.15 13.72 10.85
C ILE A 266 5.81 13.02 11.09
N ASP A 267 5.81 12.11 12.06
CA ASP A 267 4.62 11.42 12.53
C ASP A 267 4.30 11.95 13.92
N PRO A 268 3.45 12.94 14.04
CA PRO A 268 2.92 13.27 15.34
C PRO A 268 1.83 12.29 15.69
N VAL A 269 2.03 11.54 16.72
CA VAL A 269 0.94 10.91 17.41
C VAL A 269 0.26 11.97 18.23
N ALA A 270 -0.85 12.45 17.72
CA ALA A 270 -1.56 13.49 18.38
C ALA A 270 -2.14 13.01 19.69
N LYS A 271 -1.99 13.84 20.64
CA LYS A 271 -2.81 13.91 21.82
C LYS A 271 -4.27 14.07 21.38
N ASP A 272 -4.99 12.97 21.45
CA ASP A 272 -6.43 12.79 21.38
C ASP A 272 -7.17 13.04 20.04
N ARG A 273 -6.76 13.93 19.13
CA ARG A 273 -7.59 14.26 17.95
C ARG A 273 -6.87 14.71 16.69
N LEU A 274 -5.58 14.97 16.76
CA LEU A 274 -4.82 15.44 15.60
C LEU A 274 -3.83 14.35 15.17
N GLU A 275 -3.85 14.02 13.91
CA GLU A 275 -2.88 13.11 13.29
C GLU A 275 -2.32 13.80 12.05
N PHE A 276 -1.00 13.87 11.92
CA PHE A 276 -0.37 14.30 10.69
C PHE A 276 0.63 13.24 10.21
N ASP A 277 0.74 13.13 8.91
CA ASP A 277 1.80 12.38 8.25
C ASP A 277 2.44 13.31 7.24
N TYR A 278 3.56 13.91 7.63
CA TYR A 278 4.29 14.86 6.79
C TYR A 278 5.56 14.19 6.30
N ARG A 279 5.66 14.04 4.99
CA ARG A 279 6.81 13.46 4.32
C ARG A 279 7.40 14.44 3.33
N ALA A 280 8.72 14.53 3.33
CA ALA A 280 9.44 15.23 2.29
C ALA A 280 10.70 14.44 1.93
N GLY A 281 10.98 14.32 0.65
CA GLY A 281 12.11 13.55 0.19
C GLY A 281 12.48 13.85 -1.26
N ILE A 282 13.66 13.36 -1.61
CA ILE A 282 14.18 13.38 -2.96
C ILE A 282 14.36 11.94 -3.44
N GLN A 283 14.04 11.73 -4.71
CA GLN A 283 14.19 10.47 -5.41
C GLN A 283 15.09 10.69 -6.62
N GLU A 284 16.08 9.86 -6.79
CA GLU A 284 16.99 9.86 -7.93
C GLU A 284 16.79 8.58 -8.72
N PHE A 285 16.53 8.74 -10.00
CA PHE A 285 16.36 7.65 -10.96
C PHE A 285 17.54 7.68 -11.92
N VAL A 286 18.31 6.62 -11.92
CA VAL A 286 19.52 6.48 -12.74
C VAL A 286 19.32 5.39 -13.77
N ALA A 287 19.36 5.77 -15.03
CA ALA A 287 19.27 4.87 -16.18
C ALA A 287 20.09 5.42 -17.36
N SER A 288 20.33 4.60 -18.37
CA SER A 288 21.23 4.97 -19.49
C SER A 288 20.82 6.25 -20.25
N HIS A 289 19.50 6.50 -20.42
CA HIS A 289 19.00 7.64 -21.20
C HIS A 289 18.03 8.52 -20.44
N TYR A 290 17.44 8.02 -19.36
CA TYR A 290 16.35 8.65 -18.64
C TYR A 290 16.70 8.82 -17.15
N SER A 291 17.81 9.51 -16.88
CA SER A 291 18.15 9.86 -15.50
C SER A 291 17.47 11.16 -15.12
N PHE A 292 16.82 11.16 -13.97
CA PHE A 292 16.14 12.34 -13.43
C PHE A 292 16.05 12.28 -11.92
N SER A 293 15.88 13.46 -11.31
CA SER A 293 15.64 13.61 -9.88
C SER A 293 14.25 14.22 -9.67
N ARG A 294 13.57 13.78 -8.63
CA ARG A 294 12.24 14.26 -8.23
C ARG A 294 12.25 14.54 -6.74
N TRP A 295 11.72 15.68 -6.34
CA TRP A 295 11.39 15.90 -4.94
C TRP A 295 9.89 15.84 -4.72
N THR A 296 9.50 15.36 -3.55
CA THR A 296 8.10 15.16 -3.20
C THR A 296 7.87 15.67 -1.79
N VAL A 297 6.78 16.41 -1.61
CA VAL A 297 6.25 16.81 -0.30
C VAL A 297 4.81 16.33 -0.22
N ASP A 298 4.52 15.50 0.76
CA ASP A 298 3.18 14.98 1.05
C ASP A 298 2.82 15.33 2.49
N LEU A 299 1.88 16.25 2.63
CA LEU A 299 1.41 16.75 3.92
C LEU A 299 -0.04 16.27 4.13
N ASN A 300 -0.21 15.23 4.91
CA ASN A 300 -1.53 14.73 5.27
C ASN A 300 -1.83 15.05 6.74
N HIS A 301 -2.96 15.73 6.96
CA HIS A 301 -3.41 16.14 8.28
C HIS A 301 -4.82 15.62 8.50
N THR A 302 -5.02 14.87 9.57
CA THR A 302 -6.31 14.31 9.94
C THR A 302 -6.74 14.80 11.33
N PHE A 303 -7.97 15.24 11.44
CA PHE A 303 -8.57 15.67 12.67
C PHE A 303 -9.77 14.78 13.03
N HIS A 304 -9.68 14.10 14.18
CA HIS A 304 -10.77 13.28 14.70
C HIS A 304 -11.88 14.16 15.28
N ILE A 305 -13.07 14.14 14.69
CA ILE A 305 -14.19 14.99 15.09
C ILE A 305 -14.79 14.49 16.41
N TRP A 306 -15.06 13.20 16.49
CA TRP A 306 -15.53 12.51 17.68
C TRP A 306 -15.36 11.00 17.54
N GLY A 307 -15.28 10.31 18.67
CA GLY A 307 -15.16 8.88 18.73
C GLY A 307 -15.99 8.33 19.89
N TYR A 308 -16.63 7.20 19.65
CA TYR A 308 -17.30 6.42 20.67
C TYR A 308 -16.63 5.04 20.74
N GLU A 309 -16.04 4.76 21.89
CA GLU A 309 -15.47 3.44 22.17
C GLU A 309 -16.46 2.64 23.02
N LYS A 310 -16.92 1.53 22.50
CA LYS A 310 -17.64 0.53 23.27
C LYS A 310 -16.78 -0.72 23.33
N SER A 311 -16.24 -1.01 24.51
CA SER A 311 -15.62 -2.29 24.78
C SER A 311 -16.69 -3.34 25.01
N ALA A 312 -16.76 -4.35 24.19
CA ALA A 312 -17.57 -5.54 24.43
C ALA A 312 -16.64 -6.70 24.76
N PRO A 313 -16.87 -7.44 25.84
CA PRO A 313 -16.12 -8.65 26.11
C PRO A 313 -16.36 -9.65 24.97
N VAL A 314 -15.29 -10.17 24.38
CA VAL A 314 -15.36 -11.26 23.40
C VAL A 314 -15.10 -12.54 24.16
N GLY A 315 -16.11 -13.39 24.26
CA GLY A 315 -15.93 -14.75 24.75
C GLY A 315 -14.98 -15.51 23.82
N VAL A 316 -13.90 -16.03 24.34
CA VAL A 316 -13.10 -17.05 23.67
C VAL A 316 -14.00 -18.25 23.41
N SER A 317 -13.96 -18.80 22.22
CA SER A 317 -14.79 -19.88 21.67
C SER A 317 -15.34 -20.85 22.73
N GLY A 318 -16.65 -20.88 22.90
CA GLY A 318 -17.38 -21.86 23.74
C GLY A 318 -18.02 -21.33 25.00
N GLY A 319 -17.78 -20.09 25.41
CA GLY A 319 -18.42 -19.46 26.55
C GLY A 319 -19.36 -18.32 26.10
N GLY A 320 -20.60 -18.32 26.58
CA GLY A 320 -21.53 -17.22 26.36
C GLY A 320 -20.99 -15.90 26.94
N PRO A 321 -21.71 -14.77 26.71
CA PRO A 321 -21.28 -13.42 27.13
C PRO A 321 -21.00 -13.27 28.64
N ASP A 322 -21.44 -14.22 29.46
CA ASP A 322 -21.27 -14.22 30.92
C ASP A 322 -20.00 -14.93 31.40
N SER A 323 -19.18 -15.48 30.52
CA SER A 323 -17.98 -16.22 30.90
C SER A 323 -16.76 -15.35 31.24
N CYS A 324 -16.88 -14.03 31.15
CA CYS A 324 -15.89 -13.09 31.66
C CYS A 324 -16.18 -12.76 33.12
N ALA A 325 -15.96 -13.70 34.01
CA ALA A 325 -16.03 -13.45 35.45
C ALA A 325 -14.90 -12.51 35.90
N PRO A 326 -15.11 -11.70 36.95
CA PRO A 326 -14.19 -10.63 37.35
C PRO A 326 -12.80 -11.07 37.85
N ALA A 327 -12.48 -12.35 37.81
CA ALA A 327 -11.26 -12.90 38.38
C ALA A 327 -10.26 -13.53 37.38
N GLY A 328 -10.41 -13.31 36.06
CA GLY A 328 -9.53 -13.99 35.11
C GLY A 328 -8.96 -13.10 34.02
N ASP A 329 -7.67 -13.06 33.94
CA ASP A 329 -6.79 -12.29 33.02
C ASP A 329 -6.92 -12.63 31.51
N LYS A 330 -8.03 -13.16 31.03
CA LYS A 330 -8.11 -13.69 29.66
C LYS A 330 -9.30 -13.23 28.81
N CYS A 331 -9.95 -12.15 29.16
CA CYS A 331 -10.98 -11.58 28.31
C CYS A 331 -10.38 -10.55 27.34
N SER A 332 -10.31 -10.90 26.06
CA SER A 332 -10.05 -9.91 25.02
C SER A 332 -11.29 -9.06 24.82
N SER A 333 -11.14 -7.73 24.83
CA SER A 333 -12.21 -6.81 24.49
C SER A 333 -12.09 -6.37 23.03
N ILE A 334 -13.16 -6.50 22.25
CA ILE A 334 -13.25 -5.78 20.97
C ILE A 334 -13.72 -4.37 21.28
N THR A 335 -12.87 -3.40 21.00
CA THR A 335 -13.25 -1.99 21.00
C THR A 335 -13.91 -1.67 19.66
N VAL A 336 -15.21 -1.48 19.65
CA VAL A 336 -15.93 -0.95 18.49
C VAL A 336 -15.72 0.54 18.46
N ASN A 337 -14.79 1.00 17.66
CA ASN A 337 -14.49 2.43 17.50
C ASN A 337 -15.45 3.03 16.45
N ARG A 338 -16.42 3.82 16.89
CA ARG A 338 -17.22 4.67 16.02
C ARG A 338 -16.58 6.05 16.00
N SER A 339 -15.83 6.34 14.96
CA SER A 339 -15.13 7.61 14.82
C SER A 339 -15.48 8.31 13.52
N GLY A 340 -15.46 9.62 13.57
CA GLY A 340 -15.48 10.48 12.39
C GLY A 340 -14.19 11.29 12.34
N PHE A 341 -13.69 11.56 11.14
CA PHE A 341 -12.53 12.40 10.94
C PHE A 341 -12.68 13.31 9.71
N VAL A 342 -12.03 14.45 9.77
CA VAL A 342 -11.83 15.37 8.66
C VAL A 342 -10.34 15.38 8.36
N GLY A 343 -9.98 15.27 7.09
CA GLY A 343 -8.60 15.32 6.67
C GLY A 343 -8.38 16.31 5.54
N ALA A 344 -7.15 16.78 5.45
CA ALA A 344 -6.65 17.59 4.36
C ALA A 344 -5.28 17.05 3.94
N ARG A 345 -5.03 16.97 2.64
CA ARG A 345 -3.75 16.54 2.07
C ARG A 345 -3.28 17.52 1.02
N ILE A 346 -2.01 17.82 1.03
CA ILE A 346 -1.31 18.55 -0.03
C ILE A 346 -0.16 17.66 -0.50
N LEU A 347 -0.19 17.31 -1.78
CA LEU A 347 0.88 16.55 -2.43
C LEU A 347 1.48 17.40 -3.52
N LEU A 348 2.77 17.68 -3.42
CA LEU A 348 3.58 18.33 -4.42
C LEU A 348 4.71 17.39 -4.83
N SER A 349 4.82 17.15 -6.12
CA SER A 349 5.88 16.32 -6.70
C SER A 349 6.43 17.04 -7.93
N GLU A 350 7.72 17.31 -7.94
CA GLU A 350 8.35 18.05 -9.05
C GLU A 350 9.63 17.38 -9.51
N SER A 351 9.76 17.24 -10.82
CA SER A 351 11.01 16.80 -11.45
C SER A 351 11.98 17.98 -11.56
N MET A 352 13.24 17.72 -11.22
CA MET A 352 14.34 18.68 -11.42
C MET A 352 14.85 18.71 -12.87
N ASN A 353 14.41 17.77 -13.70
CA ASN A 353 14.84 17.59 -15.07
C ASN A 353 13.70 17.89 -16.05
N SER A 354 14.05 18.11 -17.31
CA SER A 354 13.07 18.33 -18.38
C SER A 354 12.17 17.11 -18.58
N ALA A 355 10.96 17.32 -19.06
CA ALA A 355 9.98 16.26 -19.29
C ALA A 355 10.49 15.14 -20.21
N SER A 356 11.37 15.45 -21.16
CA SER A 356 11.98 14.46 -22.07
C SER A 356 12.91 13.48 -21.37
N LYS A 357 13.38 13.79 -20.17
CA LYS A 357 14.22 12.90 -19.33
C LYS A 357 13.43 12.03 -18.40
N VAL A 358 12.15 12.31 -18.21
CA VAL A 358 11.27 11.56 -17.30
C VAL A 358 10.38 10.63 -18.12
N PRO A 359 10.61 9.31 -18.11
CA PRO A 359 9.76 8.36 -18.80
C PRO A 359 8.29 8.52 -18.38
N PHE A 360 7.38 8.45 -19.36
CA PHE A 360 5.97 8.69 -19.08
C PHE A 360 5.39 7.75 -18.02
N TYR A 361 5.89 6.52 -17.94
CA TYR A 361 5.47 5.53 -16.96
C TYR A 361 5.98 5.79 -15.53
N PHE A 362 6.93 6.72 -15.34
CA PHE A 362 7.36 7.23 -14.03
C PHE A 362 6.76 8.60 -13.68
N GLN A 363 5.98 9.18 -14.57
CA GLN A 363 5.34 10.47 -14.31
C GLN A 363 4.09 10.28 -13.43
N PRO A 364 3.91 11.09 -12.37
CA PRO A 364 2.72 11.04 -11.55
C PRO A 364 1.45 11.38 -12.35
N THR A 365 0.32 10.86 -11.88
CA THR A 365 -0.98 11.01 -12.55
C THR A 365 -2.03 11.60 -11.63
N LEU A 366 -2.96 12.35 -12.22
CA LEU A 366 -4.22 12.78 -11.61
C LEU A 366 -5.39 12.29 -12.48
N GLY A 367 -6.55 12.14 -11.84
CA GLY A 367 -7.78 11.68 -12.47
C GLY A 367 -8.06 10.21 -12.17
N GLY A 368 -9.22 9.97 -11.57
CA GLY A 368 -9.63 8.65 -11.11
C GLY A 368 -8.67 8.08 -10.06
N GLN A 369 -8.29 6.86 -10.23
CA GLN A 369 -7.27 6.20 -9.42
C GLN A 369 -5.93 6.14 -10.17
N ASP A 370 -4.85 6.28 -9.44
CA ASP A 370 -3.49 6.06 -9.95
C ASP A 370 -3.09 4.58 -9.93
N ILE A 371 -1.86 4.27 -10.33
CA ILE A 371 -1.34 2.89 -10.36
C ILE A 371 -1.25 2.26 -8.96
N ASN A 372 -1.21 3.05 -7.90
CA ASN A 372 -1.24 2.61 -6.51
C ASN A 372 -2.66 2.60 -5.92
N SER A 373 -3.69 2.77 -6.77
CA SER A 373 -5.09 2.87 -6.40
C SER A 373 -5.41 4.07 -5.48
N GLN A 374 -4.58 5.11 -5.52
CA GLN A 374 -4.86 6.37 -4.83
C GLN A 374 -5.85 7.19 -5.64
N LEU A 375 -6.95 7.59 -5.01
CA LEU A 375 -7.98 8.38 -5.64
C LEU A 375 -7.60 9.87 -5.66
N SER A 376 -7.70 10.48 -6.84
CA SER A 376 -7.59 11.92 -7.03
C SER A 376 -8.47 12.36 -8.21
N LEU A 377 -9.16 13.50 -8.10
CA LEU A 377 -10.04 14.01 -9.16
C LEU A 377 -10.97 12.92 -9.72
N GLY A 378 -11.75 12.29 -8.83
CA GLY A 378 -12.54 11.10 -9.14
C GLY A 378 -13.60 11.24 -10.22
N SER A 379 -14.00 12.47 -10.60
CA SER A 379 -14.90 12.74 -11.73
C SER A 379 -14.25 12.61 -13.10
N TYR A 380 -12.96 12.33 -13.16
CA TYR A 380 -12.20 12.08 -14.38
C TYR A 380 -11.86 10.59 -14.50
N GLN A 381 -11.48 10.19 -15.72
CA GLN A 381 -11.03 8.81 -15.96
C GLN A 381 -9.72 8.51 -15.23
N ASP A 382 -9.46 7.23 -14.99
CA ASP A 382 -8.20 6.78 -14.38
C ASP A 382 -7.00 7.20 -15.23
N TYR A 383 -5.95 7.72 -14.58
CA TYR A 383 -4.71 8.21 -15.21
C TYR A 383 -4.90 9.40 -16.17
N ARG A 384 -5.96 10.17 -15.99
CA ARG A 384 -6.41 11.17 -16.98
C ARG A 384 -5.39 12.23 -17.31
N PHE A 385 -4.71 12.77 -16.34
CA PHE A 385 -3.68 13.79 -16.48
C PHE A 385 -2.34 13.25 -16.01
N ARG A 386 -1.32 13.45 -16.82
CA ARG A 386 0.02 12.92 -16.56
C ARG A 386 1.08 13.95 -16.95
N ALA A 387 2.03 14.23 -16.06
CA ALA A 387 3.20 15.05 -16.35
C ALA A 387 4.27 14.84 -15.26
N PRO A 388 5.53 15.31 -15.49
CA PRO A 388 6.60 15.19 -14.49
C PRO A 388 6.35 15.92 -13.18
N ASN A 389 5.47 16.94 -13.19
CA ASN A 389 5.20 17.79 -12.04
C ASN A 389 3.72 17.75 -11.69
N LEU A 390 3.40 17.67 -10.39
CA LEU A 390 2.06 17.50 -9.88
C LEU A 390 1.84 18.32 -8.60
N LEU A 391 0.68 18.98 -8.52
CA LEU A 391 0.15 19.58 -7.30
C LEU A 391 -1.28 19.09 -7.09
N LEU A 392 -1.55 18.52 -5.92
CA LEU A 392 -2.85 18.01 -5.51
C LEU A 392 -3.19 18.55 -4.13
N VAL A 393 -4.41 19.03 -3.97
CA VAL A 393 -5.02 19.42 -2.70
C VAL A 393 -6.30 18.62 -2.53
N GLN A 394 -6.42 17.92 -1.42
CA GLN A 394 -7.58 17.08 -1.12
C GLN A 394 -8.14 17.45 0.25
N GLY A 395 -9.45 17.52 0.33
CA GLY A 395 -10.20 17.56 1.58
C GLY A 395 -11.09 16.34 1.66
N TYR A 396 -11.19 15.70 2.83
CA TYR A 396 -12.05 14.56 3.00
C TYR A 396 -12.68 14.50 4.39
N VAL A 397 -13.89 13.96 4.44
CA VAL A 397 -14.60 13.67 5.67
C VAL A 397 -15.04 12.22 5.62
N GLU A 398 -14.82 11.48 6.68
CA GLU A 398 -15.32 10.13 6.83
C GLU A 398 -15.94 9.94 8.21
N HIS A 399 -17.10 9.27 8.25
CA HIS A 399 -17.81 9.02 9.48
C HIS A 399 -18.45 7.64 9.48
N SER A 400 -18.30 6.89 10.58
CA SER A 400 -19.06 5.65 10.77
C SER A 400 -20.53 5.95 11.02
N ILE A 401 -21.42 5.30 10.28
CA ILE A 401 -22.87 5.52 10.41
C ILE A 401 -23.49 4.42 11.27
N TRP A 402 -23.35 3.19 10.84
CA TRP A 402 -24.00 2.06 11.49
C TRP A 402 -23.23 0.75 11.25
N GLY A 403 -22.96 -0.01 12.31
CA GLY A 403 -22.20 -1.25 12.21
C GLY A 403 -20.86 -1.06 11.51
N PRO A 404 -20.56 -1.84 10.45
CA PRO A 404 -19.33 -1.69 9.67
C PRO A 404 -19.41 -0.57 8.61
N PHE A 405 -20.54 0.10 8.45
CA PHE A 405 -20.72 1.09 7.40
C PHE A 405 -20.30 2.50 7.82
N GLY A 406 -19.60 3.17 6.93
CA GLY A 406 -19.23 4.58 7.03
C GLY A 406 -19.67 5.36 5.79
N LEU A 407 -19.71 6.67 5.92
CA LEU A 407 -19.92 7.62 4.83
C LEU A 407 -18.65 8.42 4.62
N LYS A 408 -18.25 8.59 3.35
CA LYS A 408 -17.07 9.36 2.97
C LYS A 408 -17.45 10.42 1.96
N PHE A 409 -16.91 11.63 2.17
CA PHE A 409 -16.97 12.75 1.23
C PHE A 409 -15.54 13.19 0.92
N MET A 410 -15.29 13.56 -0.33
CA MET A 410 -14.01 14.09 -0.78
C MET A 410 -14.24 15.30 -1.69
N ALA A 411 -13.33 16.25 -1.61
CA ALA A 411 -13.21 17.38 -2.52
C ALA A 411 -11.75 17.51 -2.93
N ASP A 412 -11.48 17.43 -4.19
CA ASP A 412 -10.13 17.41 -4.76
C ASP A 412 -9.93 18.58 -5.69
N GLY A 413 -8.75 19.18 -5.67
CA GLY A 413 -8.26 20.11 -6.65
C GLY A 413 -6.83 19.75 -7.01
N GLY A 414 -6.50 19.77 -8.32
CA GLY A 414 -5.15 19.41 -8.73
C GLY A 414 -4.78 19.85 -10.13
N ARG A 415 -3.49 19.81 -10.38
CA ARG A 415 -2.88 20.15 -11.66
C ARG A 415 -1.62 19.31 -11.88
N VAL A 416 -1.41 18.91 -13.13
CA VAL A 416 -0.11 18.43 -13.59
C VAL A 416 0.49 19.43 -14.56
N ALA A 417 1.82 19.50 -14.64
CA ALA A 417 2.52 20.41 -15.55
C ALA A 417 3.75 19.74 -16.17
N VAL A 418 3.94 20.00 -17.47
CA VAL A 418 5.11 19.53 -18.21
C VAL A 418 6.36 20.26 -17.73
N ASN A 419 6.26 21.57 -17.52
CA ASN A 419 7.35 22.36 -16.98
C ASN A 419 7.10 22.70 -15.51
N ARG A 420 8.16 22.73 -14.72
CA ARG A 420 8.10 23.03 -13.29
C ARG A 420 7.52 24.42 -12.99
N GLY A 421 7.87 25.43 -13.80
CA GLY A 421 7.37 26.79 -13.63
C GLY A 421 5.86 26.97 -13.86
N ASP A 422 5.21 25.97 -14.46
CA ASP A 422 3.77 26.00 -14.73
C ASP A 422 2.94 25.41 -13.56
N ILE A 423 3.59 24.89 -12.50
CA ILE A 423 2.89 24.43 -11.30
C ILE A 423 2.36 25.63 -10.52
N GLY A 424 1.08 25.58 -10.16
CA GLY A 424 0.40 26.65 -9.41
C GLY A 424 -1.08 26.37 -9.29
N PHE A 425 -1.80 27.27 -8.62
CA PHE A 425 -3.24 27.13 -8.38
C PHE A 425 -4.12 27.55 -9.56
N ASN A 426 -3.52 28.11 -10.61
CA ASN A 426 -4.25 28.47 -11.82
C ASN A 426 -4.60 27.22 -12.62
N HIS A 427 -5.79 27.19 -13.24
CA HIS A 427 -6.28 26.07 -14.05
C HIS A 427 -6.35 24.73 -13.29
N PHE A 428 -6.66 24.77 -12.00
CA PHE A 428 -6.94 23.57 -11.21
C PHE A 428 -8.12 22.82 -11.81
N ARG A 429 -7.94 21.51 -11.98
CA ARG A 429 -9.06 20.59 -12.17
C ARG A 429 -9.64 20.26 -10.79
N HIS A 430 -10.94 20.13 -10.69
CA HIS A 430 -11.62 19.83 -9.43
C HIS A 430 -12.58 18.65 -9.56
N SER A 431 -12.85 18.01 -8.46
CA SER A 431 -13.76 16.89 -8.36
C SER A 431 -14.33 16.79 -6.95
N PHE A 432 -15.55 16.31 -6.86
CA PHE A 432 -16.21 15.94 -5.60
C PHE A 432 -16.55 14.46 -5.67
N ALA A 433 -16.52 13.78 -4.53
CA ALA A 433 -16.96 12.39 -4.44
C ALA A 433 -17.67 12.15 -3.12
N ALA A 434 -18.70 11.31 -3.15
CA ALA A 434 -19.42 10.85 -1.97
C ALA A 434 -19.70 9.35 -2.07
N GLY A 435 -19.69 8.65 -0.97
CA GLY A 435 -19.92 7.21 -1.01
C GLY A 435 -19.92 6.53 0.34
N LEU A 436 -20.07 5.22 0.27
CA LEU A 436 -20.11 4.33 1.42
C LEU A 436 -18.74 3.64 1.59
N THR A 437 -18.36 3.48 2.84
CA THR A 437 -17.21 2.66 3.23
C THR A 437 -17.67 1.47 4.05
N LEU A 438 -17.07 0.32 3.80
CA LEU A 438 -17.19 -0.87 4.65
C LEU A 438 -15.93 -0.96 5.49
N ARG A 439 -16.08 -0.99 6.80
CA ARG A 439 -14.98 -0.92 7.78
C ARG A 439 -14.85 -2.24 8.52
N ALA A 440 -13.62 -2.70 8.70
CA ALA A 440 -13.31 -3.80 9.60
C ALA A 440 -12.15 -3.38 10.50
N GLY A 441 -12.23 -3.71 11.79
CA GLY A 441 -11.21 -3.30 12.76
C GLY A 441 -11.02 -1.78 12.90
N GLY A 442 -12.05 -0.97 12.54
CA GLY A 442 -11.97 0.51 12.56
C GLY A 442 -11.40 1.15 11.28
N PHE A 443 -10.93 0.36 10.32
CA PHE A 443 -10.36 0.86 9.05
C PHE A 443 -11.28 0.58 7.86
N PRO A 444 -11.34 1.50 6.86
CA PRO A 444 -12.10 1.26 5.64
C PRO A 444 -11.42 0.16 4.81
N MET A 445 -12.15 -0.93 4.57
CA MET A 445 -11.74 -2.07 3.75
C MET A 445 -12.13 -1.91 2.30
N VAL A 446 -13.37 -1.48 2.10
CA VAL A 446 -13.98 -1.29 0.79
C VAL A 446 -14.62 0.08 0.76
N SER A 447 -14.50 0.79 -0.34
CA SER A 447 -15.22 2.03 -0.59
C SER A 447 -15.90 1.99 -1.96
N MET A 448 -17.13 2.45 -1.99
CA MET A 448 -17.93 2.68 -3.20
C MET A 448 -18.31 4.15 -3.23
N MET A 449 -17.79 4.88 -4.21
CA MET A 449 -17.97 6.32 -4.28
C MET A 449 -18.55 6.72 -5.64
N PHE A 450 -19.41 7.72 -5.63
CA PHE A 450 -19.86 8.43 -6.81
C PHE A 450 -19.15 9.77 -6.86
N ALA A 451 -18.50 10.07 -7.99
CA ALA A 451 -17.70 11.27 -8.16
C ALA A 451 -18.27 12.13 -9.31
N TRP A 452 -18.23 13.47 -9.11
CA TRP A 452 -18.77 14.48 -10.04
C TRP A 452 -17.97 15.79 -9.96
N GLY A 453 -18.28 16.77 -10.81
CA GLY A 453 -17.73 18.12 -10.74
C GLY A 453 -16.73 18.47 -11.83
N GLY A 454 -16.23 17.50 -12.59
CA GLY A 454 -15.40 17.74 -13.76
C GLY A 454 -16.23 17.81 -15.05
N PRO A 455 -15.66 18.35 -16.16
CA PRO A 455 -16.32 18.41 -17.44
C PRO A 455 -16.51 17.04 -18.12
N GLU A 456 -15.89 15.98 -17.62
CA GLU A 456 -15.96 14.62 -18.14
C GLU A 456 -17.16 13.82 -17.59
N GLY A 457 -17.98 14.45 -16.74
CA GLY A 457 -19.21 13.87 -16.21
C GLY A 457 -19.05 13.29 -14.80
N HIS A 458 -19.49 12.06 -14.63
CA HIS A 458 -19.49 11.39 -13.33
C HIS A 458 -18.97 9.96 -13.47
N HIS A 459 -18.37 9.45 -12.40
CA HIS A 459 -17.81 8.11 -12.35
C HIS A 459 -18.17 7.40 -11.04
N ASN A 460 -18.41 6.09 -11.14
CA ASN A 460 -18.51 5.22 -9.98
C ASN A 460 -17.14 4.62 -9.71
N ILE A 461 -16.67 4.74 -8.49
CA ILE A 461 -15.37 4.29 -8.05
C ILE A 461 -15.57 3.19 -7.03
N PHE A 462 -14.98 2.05 -7.30
CA PHE A 462 -14.88 0.95 -6.34
C PHE A 462 -13.40 0.78 -5.97
N ASN A 463 -13.11 0.80 -4.67
CA ASN A 463 -11.77 0.56 -4.17
C ASN A 463 -11.82 -0.44 -3.01
N MET A 464 -10.94 -1.40 -3.05
CA MET A 464 -10.73 -2.37 -1.98
C MET A 464 -9.30 -2.24 -1.46
N ASN A 465 -9.16 -2.04 -0.16
CA ASN A 465 -7.85 -1.90 0.46
C ASN A 465 -7.11 -3.24 0.46
N ASN A 466 -6.12 -3.35 -0.41
CA ASN A 466 -5.34 -4.57 -0.61
C ASN A 466 -4.39 -4.91 0.55
N SER A 467 -4.09 -3.95 1.42
CA SER A 467 -3.15 -4.16 2.53
C SER A 467 -3.67 -5.11 3.61
N LEU A 468 -4.98 -5.38 3.62
CA LEU A 468 -5.63 -6.21 4.63
C LEU A 468 -5.90 -7.65 4.16
N LEU A 469 -5.83 -7.90 2.85
CA LEU A 469 -6.13 -9.21 2.26
C LEU A 469 -4.89 -9.89 1.66
N GLY A 470 -3.81 -9.83 2.39
CA GLY A 470 -2.55 -10.49 2.05
C GLY A 470 -1.50 -9.53 1.50
N GLY A 471 -0.39 -9.52 2.15
CA GLY A 471 0.83 -8.86 1.75
C GLY A 471 1.28 -7.74 2.66
N GLY A 472 2.55 -7.77 3.00
CA GLY A 472 3.25 -6.77 3.79
C GLY A 472 3.43 -5.42 3.08
N ALA A 473 4.39 -4.64 3.55
CA ALA A 473 4.73 -3.34 2.97
C ALA A 473 5.16 -3.49 1.51
N ARG A 474 4.28 -3.11 0.59
CA ARG A 474 4.55 -3.17 -0.84
C ARG A 474 5.25 -1.90 -1.31
N PRO A 475 6.23 -2.02 -2.23
CA PRO A 475 6.81 -0.85 -2.85
C PRO A 475 5.74 -0.10 -3.66
N LEU A 476 5.82 1.23 -3.64
CA LEU A 476 5.01 2.04 -4.53
C LEU A 476 5.43 1.79 -5.98
N LEU A 477 4.45 1.64 -6.85
CA LEU A 477 4.64 1.66 -8.29
C LEU A 477 4.66 3.13 -8.73
N ASP A 478 5.68 3.53 -9.42
CA ASP A 478 5.75 4.87 -10.03
C ASP A 478 5.35 4.81 -11.49
#